data_ecafae0161f4d168a1edd6a01a7313e2
#
_entry.id   ecafae0161f4d168a1edd6a01a7313e2
#
_cell.length_a   1.000
_cell.length_b   1.000
_cell.length_c   1.000
_cell.angle_alpha   90.00
_cell.angle_beta   90.00
_cell.angle_gamma   90.00
#
_symmetry.space_group_name_H-M   'P 1'
#
loop_
_entity.id
_entity.type
_entity.pdbx_description
1 polymer ?
#
loop_
_entity_poly.entity_id
_entity_poly.type
_entity_poly.pdbx_seq_one_letter_code
_entity_poly.pdbx_strand_id
1 'polypeptide(L)'
;MFKLLVPTTKEYANKDVLPIRIRWRLGKEKTEYKTDILIKRKDWDFKREVPKASCDPDVRMQFFNYEEKANDIWYELKKGTFPFHRIQEQWNSGSVRVSSVDSFIEVHLKRLKTSTLVSRKNSLRAFKKHLFGSTDMPLRVGDITNRNCRVVYDNMRKANLSQATINTCLKGIRATYNDMHKYGVDGVKNELKIERGLIKKSRPKIPTILRTEDYLNGIDNIKSQLDWEAMAIGVLSFALRGLDLVDLFKISSSNIESVKKYKDYFDIFITTETENEDPAWLTLTRSKVPDGSPMAINLSLGGEYTALLHLLKKSLESTRPHLATADAFALTSLHNDFEFGVYRALTQAQGKAFKKLTGSPYKVIRKSFRTLASVYCNVSTEIGNALLGQENQNISVNYLEMSQLKEHIDAVHQEILDKYQMNNIAIGLINKGRELWVKEDGSLTPLTDLDLTFFEWFYNLEE
;
A
#
# COMPACT_ATOMS: atom_id res chain seq x y z
N MET A 1 -11.17 23.35 -32.89
CA MET A 1 -9.84 22.96 -32.34
C MET A 1 -9.48 23.91 -31.24
N PHE A 2 -9.00 23.38 -30.11
CA PHE A 2 -8.39 24.22 -29.07
C PHE A 2 -6.93 23.77 -28.85
N LYS A 3 -6.13 24.65 -28.26
CA LYS A 3 -4.75 24.38 -27.82
C LYS A 3 -4.44 25.14 -26.54
N LEU A 4 -3.79 24.47 -25.59
CA LEU A 4 -3.08 25.09 -24.48
C LEU A 4 -1.67 25.39 -24.95
N LEU A 5 -1.20 26.62 -24.77
CA LEU A 5 0.09 27.08 -25.28
C LEU A 5 0.70 28.14 -24.38
N VAL A 6 2.02 28.26 -24.43
CA VAL A 6 2.72 29.43 -23.88
C VAL A 6 2.98 30.48 -24.97
N PRO A 7 2.91 31.77 -24.65
CA PRO A 7 3.17 32.82 -25.63
C PRO A 7 4.66 32.82 -26.03
N THR A 8 4.89 32.91 -27.36
CA THR A 8 6.23 32.95 -27.96
C THR A 8 6.59 34.36 -28.53
N THR A 9 5.77 35.36 -28.21
CA THR A 9 6.00 36.74 -28.67
C THR A 9 7.24 37.34 -28.02
N LYS A 10 7.80 38.40 -28.66
CA LYS A 10 9.01 39.14 -28.20
C LYS A 10 8.91 39.57 -26.73
N GLU A 11 7.71 39.90 -26.25
CA GLU A 11 7.43 40.28 -24.86
C GLU A 11 7.77 39.21 -23.84
N TYR A 12 7.68 37.94 -24.24
CA TYR A 12 7.92 36.76 -23.38
C TYR A 12 9.24 36.05 -23.69
N ALA A 13 10.03 36.55 -24.69
CA ALA A 13 11.24 35.88 -25.14
C ALA A 13 12.27 35.67 -24.02
N ASN A 14 12.40 36.65 -23.11
CA ASN A 14 13.39 36.65 -22.03
C ASN A 14 12.77 36.36 -20.63
N LYS A 15 11.52 35.95 -20.55
CA LYS A 15 10.88 35.66 -19.27
C LYS A 15 11.09 34.18 -18.86
N ASP A 16 11.55 33.95 -17.65
CA ASP A 16 11.76 32.62 -17.11
C ASP A 16 10.43 31.93 -16.76
N VAL A 17 9.41 32.72 -16.42
CA VAL A 17 8.07 32.19 -16.08
C VAL A 17 7.09 32.69 -17.14
N LEU A 18 6.35 31.75 -17.69
CA LEU A 18 5.42 31.98 -18.80
C LEU A 18 3.99 31.65 -18.36
N PRO A 19 2.99 32.49 -18.70
CA PRO A 19 1.59 32.14 -18.50
C PRO A 19 1.16 31.12 -19.55
N ILE A 20 0.36 30.13 -19.12
CA ILE A 20 -0.32 29.24 -20.06
C ILE A 20 -1.59 29.96 -20.55
N ARG A 21 -1.87 29.86 -21.85
CA ARG A 21 -3.07 30.39 -22.49
C ARG A 21 -3.80 29.28 -23.20
N ILE A 22 -5.11 29.40 -23.29
CA ILE A 22 -5.93 28.55 -24.13
C ILE A 22 -6.39 29.31 -25.36
N ARG A 23 -6.19 28.72 -26.53
CA ARG A 23 -6.63 29.24 -27.82
C ARG A 23 -7.70 28.34 -28.42
N TRP A 24 -8.84 28.95 -28.77
CA TRP A 24 -9.93 28.30 -29.45
C TRP A 24 -10.02 28.74 -30.90
N ARG A 25 -10.35 27.82 -31.80
CA ARG A 25 -10.56 28.12 -33.21
C ARG A 25 -11.68 27.27 -33.78
N LEU A 26 -12.68 27.92 -34.36
CA LEU A 26 -13.79 27.28 -35.08
C LEU A 26 -13.95 28.01 -36.44
N GLY A 27 -13.56 27.38 -37.52
CA GLY A 27 -13.52 28.01 -38.84
C GLY A 27 -12.60 29.24 -38.87
N LYS A 28 -13.16 30.43 -39.17
CA LYS A 28 -12.46 31.70 -39.14
C LYS A 28 -12.42 32.37 -37.76
N GLU A 29 -13.30 31.97 -36.86
CA GLU A 29 -13.37 32.55 -35.52
C GLU A 29 -12.21 32.01 -34.65
N LYS A 30 -11.62 32.91 -33.89
CA LYS A 30 -10.51 32.64 -33.00
C LYS A 30 -10.66 33.47 -31.72
N THR A 31 -10.43 32.83 -30.58
CA THR A 31 -10.33 33.53 -29.29
C THR A 31 -9.25 32.91 -28.42
N GLU A 32 -8.69 33.69 -27.51
CA GLU A 32 -7.59 33.28 -26.65
C GLU A 32 -7.79 33.85 -25.24
N TYR A 33 -7.65 33.00 -24.23
CA TYR A 33 -7.78 33.40 -22.82
C TYR A 33 -6.53 33.01 -22.05
N LYS A 34 -6.17 33.83 -21.07
CA LYS A 34 -5.10 33.54 -20.12
C LYS A 34 -5.66 32.62 -19.04
N THR A 35 -4.91 31.58 -18.70
CA THR A 35 -5.16 30.76 -17.51
C THR A 35 -4.42 31.39 -16.31
N ASP A 36 -4.68 30.89 -15.11
CA ASP A 36 -3.94 31.24 -13.89
C ASP A 36 -2.66 30.41 -13.72
N ILE A 37 -2.37 29.49 -14.65
CA ILE A 37 -1.18 28.65 -14.60
C ILE A 37 0.05 29.45 -15.08
N LEU A 38 1.08 29.45 -14.22
CA LEU A 38 2.40 29.94 -14.53
C LEU A 38 3.38 28.77 -14.58
N ILE A 39 4.16 28.65 -15.65
CA ILE A 39 5.15 27.58 -15.85
C ILE A 39 6.53 28.14 -16.10
N LYS A 40 7.57 27.56 -15.50
CA LYS A 40 8.95 27.92 -15.84
C LYS A 40 9.28 27.51 -17.27
N ARG A 41 9.97 28.36 -18.01
CA ARG A 41 10.34 28.11 -19.42
C ARG A 41 11.07 26.77 -19.59
N LYS A 42 11.97 26.40 -18.68
CA LYS A 42 12.72 25.15 -18.71
C LYS A 42 11.82 23.90 -18.55
N ASP A 43 10.66 24.05 -17.92
CA ASP A 43 9.72 22.96 -17.61
C ASP A 43 8.64 22.79 -18.69
N TRP A 44 8.68 23.59 -19.77
CA TRP A 44 7.79 23.48 -20.92
C TRP A 44 8.46 22.77 -22.09
N ASP A 45 7.79 21.82 -22.71
CA ASP A 45 8.20 21.21 -23.97
C ASP A 45 7.58 21.97 -25.15
N PHE A 46 8.35 22.83 -25.76
CA PHE A 46 7.89 23.65 -26.90
C PHE A 46 7.56 22.85 -28.16
N LYS A 47 8.09 21.63 -28.29
CA LYS A 47 7.81 20.76 -29.44
C LYS A 47 6.50 20.00 -29.27
N ARG A 48 6.21 19.52 -28.06
CA ARG A 48 5.00 18.79 -27.74
C ARG A 48 3.86 19.67 -27.22
N GLU A 49 4.17 20.92 -26.88
CA GLU A 49 3.23 21.89 -26.28
C GLU A 49 2.62 21.39 -24.96
N VAL A 50 3.42 20.73 -24.11
CA VAL A 50 3.01 20.20 -22.80
C VAL A 50 4.07 20.43 -21.73
N PRO A 51 3.70 20.42 -20.42
CA PRO A 51 4.67 20.43 -19.34
C PRO A 51 5.57 19.18 -19.40
N LYS A 52 6.88 19.37 -19.21
CA LYS A 52 7.84 18.24 -19.09
C LYS A 52 7.56 17.38 -17.85
N ALA A 53 8.09 16.15 -17.84
CA ALA A 53 7.99 15.28 -16.69
C ALA A 53 8.64 15.86 -15.42
N SER A 54 9.68 16.70 -15.58
CA SER A 54 10.37 17.40 -14.49
C SER A 54 9.64 18.62 -13.93
N CYS A 55 8.52 19.04 -14.56
CA CYS A 55 7.71 20.15 -14.07
C CYS A 55 7.05 19.78 -12.72
N ASP A 56 6.83 20.79 -11.89
CA ASP A 56 6.09 20.68 -10.65
C ASP A 56 4.80 19.89 -10.84
N PRO A 57 4.55 18.83 -10.03
CA PRO A 57 3.38 17.98 -10.16
C PRO A 57 2.05 18.74 -10.07
N ASP A 58 1.95 19.79 -9.25
CA ASP A 58 0.74 20.59 -9.10
C ASP A 58 0.47 21.44 -10.35
N VAL A 59 1.51 22.03 -10.93
CA VAL A 59 1.41 22.78 -12.19
C VAL A 59 1.01 21.85 -13.35
N ARG A 60 1.58 20.65 -13.41
CA ARG A 60 1.20 19.65 -14.40
C ARG A 60 -0.25 19.21 -14.23
N MET A 61 -0.68 19.00 -13.00
CA MET A 61 -2.06 18.61 -12.73
C MET A 61 -3.05 19.71 -13.13
N GLN A 62 -2.75 20.98 -12.80
CA GLN A 62 -3.57 22.11 -13.23
C GLN A 62 -3.65 22.19 -14.75
N PHE A 63 -2.53 22.00 -15.46
CA PHE A 63 -2.51 21.97 -16.92
C PHE A 63 -3.48 20.91 -17.48
N PHE A 64 -3.41 19.68 -17.00
CA PHE A 64 -4.29 18.60 -17.47
C PHE A 64 -5.76 18.84 -17.11
N ASN A 65 -6.04 19.45 -15.97
CA ASN A 65 -7.39 19.85 -15.59
C ASN A 65 -7.97 20.89 -16.57
N TYR A 66 -7.14 21.86 -16.98
CA TYR A 66 -7.55 22.85 -17.98
C TYR A 66 -7.70 22.23 -19.38
N GLU A 67 -6.86 21.28 -19.74
CA GLU A 67 -6.98 20.54 -21.00
C GLU A 67 -8.30 19.74 -21.06
N GLU A 68 -8.65 19.07 -19.96
CA GLU A 68 -9.92 18.34 -19.85
C GLU A 68 -11.10 19.28 -19.93
N LYS A 69 -11.11 20.36 -19.15
CA LYS A 69 -12.14 21.41 -19.22
C LYS A 69 -12.30 21.95 -20.64
N ALA A 70 -11.20 22.17 -21.32
CA ALA A 70 -11.22 22.63 -22.71
C ALA A 70 -11.81 21.58 -23.66
N ASN A 71 -11.50 20.30 -23.46
CA ASN A 71 -12.09 19.21 -24.25
C ASN A 71 -13.62 19.16 -24.08
N ASP A 72 -14.11 19.29 -22.86
CA ASP A 72 -15.54 19.25 -22.56
C ASP A 72 -16.28 20.44 -23.23
N ILE A 73 -15.73 21.63 -23.08
CA ILE A 73 -16.28 22.84 -23.71
C ILE A 73 -16.27 22.70 -25.25
N TRP A 74 -15.17 22.15 -25.81
CA TRP A 74 -15.06 21.92 -27.24
C TRP A 74 -16.09 20.92 -27.75
N TYR A 75 -16.33 19.83 -27.00
CA TYR A 75 -17.30 18.83 -27.34
C TYR A 75 -18.73 19.39 -27.35
N GLU A 76 -19.10 20.15 -26.32
CA GLU A 76 -20.42 20.81 -26.24
C GLU A 76 -20.60 21.89 -27.33
N LEU A 77 -19.54 22.64 -27.64
CA LEU A 77 -19.54 23.58 -28.75
C LEU A 77 -19.82 22.89 -30.09
N LYS A 78 -19.17 21.72 -30.33
CA LYS A 78 -19.39 20.94 -31.54
C LYS A 78 -20.81 20.37 -31.65
N LYS A 79 -21.45 20.07 -30.54
CA LYS A 79 -22.85 19.66 -30.47
C LYS A 79 -23.82 20.82 -30.73
N GLY A 80 -23.34 22.03 -30.79
CA GLY A 80 -24.20 23.20 -30.96
C GLY A 80 -24.95 23.62 -29.69
N THR A 81 -24.55 23.15 -28.54
CA THR A 81 -25.18 23.45 -27.23
C THR A 81 -25.08 24.94 -26.91
N PHE A 82 -24.04 25.63 -27.39
CA PHE A 82 -23.86 27.07 -27.28
C PHE A 82 -23.05 27.61 -28.47
N PRO A 83 -23.20 28.89 -28.83
CA PRO A 83 -22.46 29.52 -29.91
C PRO A 83 -21.02 29.89 -29.49
N PHE A 84 -20.11 29.96 -30.47
CA PHE A 84 -18.67 30.21 -30.24
C PHE A 84 -18.38 31.43 -29.37
N HIS A 85 -19.13 32.52 -29.51
CA HIS A 85 -18.93 33.75 -28.72
C HIS A 85 -19.17 33.59 -27.22
N ARG A 86 -19.87 32.51 -26.78
CA ARG A 86 -20.08 32.20 -25.37
C ARG A 86 -19.03 31.28 -24.74
N ILE A 87 -17.97 30.95 -25.46
CA ILE A 87 -16.88 30.11 -24.92
C ILE A 87 -16.30 30.73 -23.64
N GLN A 88 -16.18 32.06 -23.58
CA GLN A 88 -15.62 32.74 -22.40
C GLN A 88 -16.50 32.55 -21.16
N GLU A 89 -17.80 32.61 -21.31
CA GLU A 89 -18.75 32.39 -20.22
C GLU A 89 -18.62 30.94 -19.70
N GLN A 90 -18.53 29.97 -20.62
CA GLN A 90 -18.34 28.58 -20.30
C GLN A 90 -16.97 28.31 -19.64
N TRP A 91 -15.93 28.98 -20.15
CA TRP A 91 -14.59 28.90 -19.57
C TRP A 91 -14.53 29.46 -18.14
N ASN A 92 -15.17 30.60 -17.91
CA ASN A 92 -15.17 31.26 -16.60
C ASN A 92 -16.18 30.68 -15.60
N SER A 93 -17.05 29.78 -16.03
CA SER A 93 -18.08 29.18 -15.15
C SER A 93 -17.53 28.40 -13.97
N GLY A 94 -16.21 28.19 -13.90
CA GLY A 94 -15.51 27.64 -12.72
C GLY A 94 -15.81 26.18 -12.38
N SER A 95 -16.82 25.57 -13.04
CA SER A 95 -17.24 24.20 -12.76
C SER A 95 -16.51 23.19 -13.66
N VAL A 96 -15.96 22.15 -13.05
CA VAL A 96 -15.43 20.98 -13.76
C VAL A 96 -16.62 20.11 -14.18
N ARG A 97 -16.87 20.03 -15.49
CA ARG A 97 -17.87 19.10 -16.00
C ARG A 97 -17.28 17.71 -16.10
N VAL A 98 -17.82 16.80 -15.35
CA VAL A 98 -17.47 15.39 -15.39
C VAL A 98 -18.64 14.62 -15.93
N SER A 99 -18.42 13.87 -17.03
CA SER A 99 -19.47 13.09 -17.68
C SER A 99 -20.04 11.99 -16.78
N SER A 100 -19.20 11.42 -15.92
CA SER A 100 -19.60 10.39 -14.96
C SER A 100 -18.65 10.37 -13.76
N VAL A 101 -19.13 9.76 -12.66
CA VAL A 101 -18.29 9.50 -11.48
C VAL A 101 -17.13 8.54 -11.81
N ASP A 102 -17.34 7.66 -12.78
CA ASP A 102 -16.29 6.75 -13.28
C ASP A 102 -15.12 7.55 -13.88
N SER A 103 -15.41 8.50 -14.78
CA SER A 103 -14.37 9.35 -15.40
C SER A 103 -13.66 10.24 -14.38
N PHE A 104 -14.38 10.76 -13.40
CA PHE A 104 -13.76 11.51 -12.29
C PHE A 104 -12.72 10.67 -11.54
N ILE A 105 -13.07 9.43 -11.19
CA ILE A 105 -12.12 8.55 -10.49
C ILE A 105 -10.89 8.27 -11.36
N GLU A 106 -11.08 8.07 -12.65
CA GLU A 106 -9.99 7.74 -13.56
C GLU A 106 -9.05 8.89 -13.85
N VAL A 107 -9.55 10.10 -13.90
CA VAL A 107 -8.77 11.28 -14.25
C VAL A 107 -8.22 11.96 -12.99
N HIS A 108 -9.10 12.30 -12.04
CA HIS A 108 -8.75 13.18 -10.91
C HIS A 108 -8.21 12.44 -9.69
N LEU A 109 -8.52 11.15 -9.54
CA LEU A 109 -8.08 10.39 -8.36
C LEU A 109 -6.82 9.53 -8.62
N LYS A 110 -6.16 9.65 -9.79
CA LYS A 110 -4.91 8.92 -10.10
C LYS A 110 -3.79 9.14 -9.09
N ARG A 111 -3.75 10.32 -8.45
CA ARG A 111 -2.78 10.68 -7.41
C ARG A 111 -2.96 9.93 -6.09
N LEU A 112 -4.11 9.29 -5.87
CA LEU A 112 -4.34 8.52 -4.66
C LEU A 112 -3.43 7.28 -4.65
N LYS A 113 -3.04 6.86 -3.45
CA LYS A 113 -2.36 5.56 -3.28
C LYS A 113 -3.16 4.47 -4.01
N THR A 114 -2.48 3.60 -4.73
CA THR A 114 -3.11 2.55 -5.57
C THR A 114 -4.18 1.75 -4.81
N SER A 115 -3.91 1.39 -3.54
CA SER A 115 -4.88 0.68 -2.70
C SER A 115 -6.16 1.48 -2.45
N THR A 116 -6.05 2.81 -2.27
CA THR A 116 -7.19 3.70 -2.08
C THR A 116 -7.99 3.82 -3.37
N LEU A 117 -7.31 4.00 -4.50
CA LEU A 117 -7.94 4.07 -5.82
C LEU A 117 -8.73 2.78 -6.13
N VAL A 118 -8.12 1.61 -5.89
CA VAL A 118 -8.79 0.30 -6.04
C VAL A 118 -10.02 0.21 -5.13
N SER A 119 -9.91 0.67 -3.89
CA SER A 119 -11.05 0.69 -2.96
C SER A 119 -12.19 1.59 -3.45
N ARG A 120 -11.87 2.77 -4.02
CA ARG A 120 -12.87 3.68 -4.64
C ARG A 120 -13.55 3.00 -5.84
N LYS A 121 -12.78 2.42 -6.77
CA LYS A 121 -13.32 1.70 -7.94
C LYS A 121 -14.21 0.52 -7.52
N ASN A 122 -13.82 -0.24 -6.50
CA ASN A 122 -14.64 -1.34 -5.99
C ASN A 122 -15.94 -0.84 -5.34
N SER A 123 -15.89 0.26 -4.57
CA SER A 123 -17.08 0.88 -3.99
C SER A 123 -18.04 1.37 -5.07
N LEU A 124 -17.51 1.98 -6.13
CA LEU A 124 -18.30 2.43 -7.28
C LEU A 124 -18.98 1.26 -7.99
N ARG A 125 -18.23 0.20 -8.29
CA ARG A 125 -18.79 -1.02 -8.90
C ARG A 125 -19.89 -1.64 -8.06
N ALA A 126 -19.68 -1.76 -6.74
CA ALA A 126 -20.69 -2.28 -5.82
C ALA A 126 -21.93 -1.39 -5.79
N PHE A 127 -21.76 -0.07 -5.73
CA PHE A 127 -22.87 0.89 -5.74
C PHE A 127 -23.70 0.77 -7.04
N LYS A 128 -23.05 0.78 -8.20
CA LYS A 128 -23.69 0.60 -9.52
C LYS A 128 -24.47 -0.71 -9.59
N LYS A 129 -23.83 -1.82 -9.20
CA LYS A 129 -24.46 -3.14 -9.20
C LYS A 129 -25.76 -3.17 -8.39
N HIS A 130 -25.77 -2.54 -7.22
CA HIS A 130 -26.91 -2.59 -6.32
C HIS A 130 -27.91 -1.44 -6.56
N LEU A 131 -27.55 -0.41 -7.33
CA LEU A 131 -28.47 0.65 -7.77
C LEU A 131 -29.17 0.30 -9.07
N PHE A 132 -28.39 -0.16 -10.08
CA PHE A 132 -28.85 -0.38 -11.45
C PHE A 132 -28.99 -1.87 -11.84
N GLY A 133 -28.52 -2.80 -10.99
CA GLY A 133 -28.42 -4.22 -11.35
C GLY A 133 -27.23 -4.55 -12.24
N SER A 134 -26.49 -3.55 -12.76
CA SER A 134 -25.34 -3.71 -13.66
C SER A 134 -24.17 -2.84 -13.20
N THR A 135 -22.94 -3.25 -13.54
CA THR A 135 -21.72 -2.46 -13.34
C THR A 135 -21.38 -1.56 -14.53
N ASP A 136 -22.03 -1.76 -15.68
CA ASP A 136 -21.66 -1.12 -16.95
C ASP A 136 -22.33 0.22 -17.16
N MET A 137 -23.44 0.45 -16.44
CA MET A 137 -24.11 1.73 -16.47
C MET A 137 -23.25 2.82 -15.87
N PRO A 138 -23.04 3.97 -16.56
CA PRO A 138 -22.28 5.08 -16.01
C PRO A 138 -23.05 5.69 -14.82
N LEU A 139 -22.37 5.91 -13.70
CA LEU A 139 -22.94 6.61 -12.55
C LEU A 139 -22.80 8.12 -12.76
N ARG A 140 -23.91 8.83 -12.81
CA ARG A 140 -23.93 10.29 -12.90
C ARG A 140 -23.83 10.93 -11.50
N VAL A 141 -23.37 12.15 -11.44
CA VAL A 141 -23.32 12.92 -10.18
C VAL A 141 -24.69 12.96 -9.49
N GLY A 142 -25.75 13.23 -10.27
CA GLY A 142 -27.14 13.29 -9.78
C GLY A 142 -27.69 11.96 -9.25
N ASP A 143 -27.07 10.84 -9.56
CA ASP A 143 -27.47 9.52 -9.04
C ASP A 143 -26.99 9.30 -7.60
N ILE A 144 -26.01 10.09 -7.12
CA ILE A 144 -25.51 9.98 -5.76
C ILE A 144 -26.35 10.85 -4.82
N THR A 145 -27.45 10.28 -4.37
CA THR A 145 -28.37 10.91 -3.42
C THR A 145 -28.56 10.05 -2.17
N ASN A 146 -29.03 10.65 -1.08
CA ASN A 146 -29.38 9.89 0.12
C ASN A 146 -30.44 8.81 -0.15
N ARG A 147 -31.42 9.12 -1.02
CA ARG A 147 -32.43 8.15 -1.47
C ARG A 147 -31.78 6.94 -2.14
N ASN A 148 -30.88 7.16 -3.08
CA ASN A 148 -30.19 6.07 -3.80
C ASN A 148 -29.20 5.33 -2.89
N CYS A 149 -28.54 6.02 -1.95
CA CYS A 149 -27.74 5.35 -0.91
C CYS A 149 -28.60 4.39 -0.06
N ARG A 150 -29.85 4.75 0.24
CA ARG A 150 -30.80 3.87 0.94
C ARG A 150 -31.18 2.67 0.07
N VAL A 151 -31.53 2.89 -1.21
CA VAL A 151 -31.85 1.80 -2.16
C VAL A 151 -30.68 0.82 -2.24
N VAL A 152 -29.46 1.31 -2.39
CA VAL A 152 -28.25 0.46 -2.42
C VAL A 152 -28.07 -0.29 -1.11
N TYR A 153 -28.25 0.37 0.03
CA TYR A 153 -28.19 -0.27 1.35
C TYR A 153 -29.20 -1.43 1.45
N ASP A 154 -30.46 -1.22 1.07
CA ASP A 154 -31.52 -2.21 1.16
C ASP A 154 -31.25 -3.40 0.21
N ASN A 155 -30.80 -3.13 -1.02
CA ASN A 155 -30.46 -4.16 -1.99
C ASN A 155 -29.22 -4.98 -1.55
N MET A 156 -28.20 -4.35 -0.96
CA MET A 156 -27.05 -5.05 -0.39
C MET A 156 -27.46 -5.92 0.81
N ARG A 157 -28.43 -5.46 1.62
CA ARG A 157 -28.99 -6.23 2.73
C ARG A 157 -29.77 -7.45 2.23
N LYS A 158 -30.63 -7.27 1.22
CA LYS A 158 -31.34 -8.37 0.56
C LYS A 158 -30.40 -9.41 -0.04
N ALA A 159 -29.24 -8.97 -0.54
CA ALA A 159 -28.19 -9.85 -1.02
C ALA A 159 -27.32 -10.48 0.09
N ASN A 160 -27.75 -10.38 1.36
CA ASN A 160 -27.06 -10.92 2.55
C ASN A 160 -25.60 -10.45 2.71
N LEU A 161 -25.27 -9.27 2.22
CA LEU A 161 -23.92 -8.73 2.39
C LEU A 161 -23.70 -8.25 3.82
N SER A 162 -22.47 -8.40 4.31
CA SER A 162 -22.11 -7.98 5.66
C SER A 162 -22.23 -6.46 5.82
N GLN A 163 -22.57 -6.00 7.03
CA GLN A 163 -22.61 -4.57 7.34
C GLN A 163 -21.26 -3.87 7.06
N ALA A 164 -20.14 -4.59 7.25
CA ALA A 164 -18.81 -4.06 6.93
C ALA A 164 -18.65 -3.79 5.43
N THR A 165 -19.15 -4.69 4.58
CA THR A 165 -19.13 -4.52 3.10
C THR A 165 -20.00 -3.33 2.69
N ILE A 166 -21.20 -3.21 3.25
CA ILE A 166 -22.11 -2.10 3.00
C ILE A 166 -21.46 -0.77 3.43
N ASN A 167 -20.89 -0.75 4.63
CA ASN A 167 -20.18 0.43 5.13
C ASN A 167 -19.02 0.85 4.21
N THR A 168 -18.26 -0.12 3.69
CA THR A 168 -17.13 0.15 2.78
C THR A 168 -17.63 0.76 1.48
N CYS A 169 -18.70 0.21 0.89
CA CYS A 169 -19.32 0.75 -0.30
C CYS A 169 -19.77 2.21 -0.09
N LEU A 170 -20.63 2.45 0.91
CA LEU A 170 -21.21 3.78 1.16
C LEU A 170 -20.16 4.82 1.57
N LYS A 171 -19.15 4.43 2.39
CA LYS A 171 -18.03 5.32 2.74
C LYS A 171 -17.19 5.68 1.51
N GLY A 172 -16.95 4.71 0.62
CA GLY A 172 -16.21 4.94 -0.62
C GLY A 172 -16.92 5.93 -1.54
N ILE A 173 -18.23 5.77 -1.74
CA ILE A 173 -19.04 6.69 -2.53
C ILE A 173 -19.08 8.09 -1.90
N ARG A 174 -19.33 8.18 -0.58
CA ARG A 174 -19.30 9.47 0.12
C ARG A 174 -17.97 10.20 -0.08
N ALA A 175 -16.87 9.48 0.08
CA ALA A 175 -15.57 10.09 -0.03
C ALA A 175 -15.24 10.50 -1.48
N THR A 176 -15.70 9.74 -2.50
CA THR A 176 -15.57 10.14 -3.90
C THR A 176 -16.40 11.38 -4.20
N TYR A 177 -17.65 11.43 -3.73
CA TYR A 177 -18.51 12.59 -3.91
C TYR A 177 -17.95 13.85 -3.22
N ASN A 178 -17.39 13.71 -2.01
CA ASN A 178 -16.78 14.83 -1.30
C ASN A 178 -15.46 15.28 -1.98
N ASP A 179 -14.73 14.37 -2.60
CA ASP A 179 -13.60 14.75 -3.47
C ASP A 179 -14.12 15.55 -4.68
N MET A 180 -15.19 15.11 -5.35
CA MET A 180 -15.83 15.87 -6.44
C MET A 180 -16.27 17.27 -6.00
N HIS A 181 -16.80 17.41 -4.78
CA HIS A 181 -17.14 18.71 -4.20
C HIS A 181 -15.90 19.61 -4.05
N LYS A 182 -14.79 19.06 -3.53
CA LYS A 182 -13.53 19.80 -3.39
C LYS A 182 -12.91 20.23 -4.72
N TYR A 183 -13.15 19.46 -5.77
CA TYR A 183 -12.72 19.80 -7.14
C TYR A 183 -13.67 20.73 -7.89
N GLY A 184 -14.77 21.16 -7.27
CA GLY A 184 -15.76 22.02 -7.89
C GLY A 184 -16.48 21.39 -9.07
N VAL A 185 -16.71 20.06 -9.01
CA VAL A 185 -17.43 19.34 -10.08
C VAL A 185 -18.86 19.88 -10.20
N ASP A 186 -19.29 20.15 -11.43
CA ASP A 186 -20.62 20.68 -11.72
C ASP A 186 -21.71 19.75 -11.19
N GLY A 187 -22.75 20.33 -10.61
CA GLY A 187 -23.84 19.59 -9.96
C GLY A 187 -23.56 19.12 -8.53
N VAL A 188 -22.34 19.31 -7.99
CA VAL A 188 -21.97 18.97 -6.61
C VAL A 188 -21.92 20.22 -5.75
N LYS A 189 -23.05 20.60 -5.17
CA LYS A 189 -23.16 21.84 -4.40
C LYS A 189 -22.63 21.73 -2.96
N ASN A 190 -22.78 20.57 -2.33
CA ASN A 190 -22.46 20.34 -0.92
C ASN A 190 -21.85 18.97 -0.71
N GLU A 191 -21.17 18.78 0.41
CA GLU A 191 -20.69 17.45 0.82
C GLU A 191 -21.85 16.46 1.03
N LEU A 192 -21.65 15.21 0.62
CA LEU A 192 -22.63 14.14 0.85
C LEU A 192 -22.62 13.73 2.32
N LYS A 193 -23.69 14.04 3.02
CA LYS A 193 -23.96 13.54 4.38
C LYS A 193 -24.88 12.35 4.29
N ILE A 194 -24.33 11.14 4.31
CA ILE A 194 -25.14 9.90 4.30
C ILE A 194 -26.00 9.85 5.56
N GLU A 195 -27.27 9.50 5.37
CA GLU A 195 -28.26 9.39 6.42
C GLU A 195 -27.79 8.55 7.62
N ARG A 196 -28.10 9.01 8.83
CA ARG A 196 -27.78 8.29 10.07
C ARG A 196 -28.42 6.89 10.05
N GLY A 197 -27.67 5.87 10.41
CA GLY A 197 -28.14 4.48 10.46
C GLY A 197 -27.83 3.64 9.23
N LEU A 198 -27.54 4.21 8.05
CA LEU A 198 -27.06 3.43 6.89
C LEU A 198 -25.62 2.98 7.09
N ILE A 199 -24.75 3.83 7.64
CA ILE A 199 -23.41 3.47 8.06
C ILE A 199 -23.45 3.17 9.56
N LYS A 200 -23.57 1.91 9.92
CA LYS A 200 -23.59 1.46 11.32
C LYS A 200 -22.17 1.21 11.82
N LYS A 201 -21.91 1.58 13.08
CA LYS A 201 -20.70 1.07 13.74
C LYS A 201 -20.78 -0.47 13.76
N SER A 202 -19.81 -1.13 13.14
CA SER A 202 -19.68 -2.57 13.30
C SER A 202 -19.38 -2.83 14.78
N ARG A 203 -20.08 -3.77 15.40
CA ARG A 203 -19.70 -4.24 16.75
C ARG A 203 -18.23 -4.68 16.67
N PRO A 204 -17.38 -4.27 17.62
CA PRO A 204 -16.02 -4.79 17.66
C PRO A 204 -16.16 -6.33 17.76
N LYS A 205 -15.63 -7.03 16.77
CA LYS A 205 -15.46 -8.47 16.86
C LYS A 205 -14.41 -8.70 17.93
N ILE A 206 -14.65 -9.66 18.82
CA ILE A 206 -13.60 -10.18 19.70
C ILE A 206 -12.42 -10.51 18.79
N PRO A 207 -11.24 -9.93 19.01
CA PRO A 207 -10.09 -10.18 18.14
C PRO A 207 -9.77 -11.67 18.23
N THR A 208 -9.81 -12.36 17.11
CA THR A 208 -9.20 -13.67 16.99
C THR A 208 -7.70 -13.47 17.19
N ILE A 209 -7.11 -14.18 18.12
CA ILE A 209 -5.67 -14.15 18.41
C ILE A 209 -5.11 -15.47 17.91
N LEU A 210 -4.03 -15.43 17.16
CA LEU A 210 -3.24 -16.61 16.84
C LEU A 210 -2.50 -17.05 18.10
N ARG A 211 -2.54 -18.31 18.40
CA ARG A 211 -1.85 -18.95 19.52
C ARG A 211 -0.67 -19.75 18.99
N THR A 212 0.23 -20.13 19.89
CA THR A 212 1.35 -21.03 19.58
C THR A 212 0.86 -22.30 18.89
N GLU A 213 -0.23 -22.89 19.42
CA GLU A 213 -0.81 -24.13 18.88
C GLU A 213 -1.33 -23.97 17.44
N ASP A 214 -1.81 -22.78 17.06
CA ASP A 214 -2.25 -22.52 15.68
C ASP A 214 -1.09 -22.56 14.70
N TYR A 215 0.11 -22.10 15.12
CA TYR A 215 1.33 -22.19 14.32
C TYR A 215 1.86 -23.62 14.25
N LEU A 216 1.94 -24.33 15.37
CA LEU A 216 2.40 -25.73 15.43
C LEU A 216 1.50 -26.62 14.57
N ASN A 217 0.19 -26.55 14.77
CA ASN A 217 -0.78 -27.28 13.94
C ASN A 217 -0.66 -26.89 12.45
N GLY A 218 -0.38 -25.62 12.18
CA GLY A 218 -0.14 -25.14 10.81
C GLY A 218 1.07 -25.82 10.19
N ILE A 219 2.19 -25.93 10.91
CA ILE A 219 3.43 -26.59 10.46
C ILE A 219 3.19 -28.08 10.17
N ASP A 220 2.52 -28.78 11.05
CA ASP A 220 2.19 -30.22 10.88
C ASP A 220 1.34 -30.48 9.64
N ASN A 221 0.52 -29.52 9.24
CA ASN A 221 -0.38 -29.60 8.10
C ASN A 221 0.20 -29.04 6.79
N ILE A 222 1.47 -28.65 6.74
CA ILE A 222 2.17 -28.23 5.52
C ILE A 222 2.31 -29.42 4.56
N LYS A 223 1.81 -29.27 3.33
CA LYS A 223 1.85 -30.31 2.28
C LYS A 223 2.47 -29.83 0.98
N SER A 224 2.77 -28.55 0.86
CA SER A 224 3.28 -27.93 -0.35
C SER A 224 4.22 -26.77 -0.05
N GLN A 225 5.07 -26.43 -1.01
CA GLN A 225 5.94 -25.27 -0.92
C GLN A 225 5.15 -23.97 -0.69
N LEU A 226 3.96 -23.82 -1.31
CA LEU A 226 3.09 -22.68 -1.07
C LEU A 226 2.58 -22.62 0.38
N ASP A 227 2.23 -23.77 0.98
CA ASP A 227 1.82 -23.85 2.37
C ASP A 227 2.98 -23.42 3.29
N TRP A 228 4.22 -23.89 2.98
CA TRP A 228 5.42 -23.55 3.72
C TRP A 228 5.75 -22.05 3.59
N GLU A 229 5.80 -21.50 2.38
CA GLU A 229 5.99 -20.05 2.15
C GLU A 229 4.99 -19.22 2.94
N ALA A 230 3.73 -19.64 2.96
CA ALA A 230 2.67 -18.97 3.69
C ALA A 230 2.93 -18.94 5.19
N MET A 231 3.36 -20.05 5.77
CA MET A 231 3.73 -20.12 7.20
C MET A 231 4.98 -19.30 7.49
N ALA A 232 6.02 -19.38 6.65
CA ALA A 232 7.24 -18.61 6.81
C ALA A 232 6.99 -17.10 6.81
N ILE A 233 6.18 -16.60 5.89
CA ILE A 233 5.74 -15.20 5.86
C ILE A 233 5.01 -14.84 7.16
N GLY A 234 4.16 -15.74 7.66
CA GLY A 234 3.41 -15.52 8.90
C GLY A 234 4.31 -15.41 10.12
N VAL A 235 5.27 -16.32 10.25
CA VAL A 235 6.25 -16.35 11.35
C VAL A 235 7.15 -15.12 11.30
N LEU A 236 7.69 -14.79 10.13
CA LEU A 236 8.52 -13.57 9.95
C LEU A 236 7.74 -12.30 10.24
N SER A 237 6.49 -12.20 9.76
CA SER A 237 5.64 -11.05 10.09
C SER A 237 5.44 -10.90 11.59
N PHE A 238 5.25 -12.00 12.34
CA PHE A 238 5.12 -11.97 13.79
C PHE A 238 6.44 -11.57 14.45
N ALA A 239 7.55 -12.24 14.08
CA ALA A 239 8.87 -12.01 14.64
C ALA A 239 9.34 -10.56 14.40
N LEU A 240 8.92 -9.95 13.31
CA LEU A 240 9.15 -8.54 12.99
C LEU A 240 8.05 -7.62 13.57
N ARG A 241 7.62 -7.88 14.79
CA ARG A 241 6.64 -7.08 15.56
C ARG A 241 5.27 -6.93 14.87
N GLY A 242 4.78 -7.98 14.23
CA GLY A 242 3.51 -7.95 13.51
C GLY A 242 3.55 -7.01 12.30
N LEU A 243 4.64 -6.98 11.57
CA LEU A 243 4.83 -6.16 10.38
C LEU A 243 3.76 -6.46 9.34
N ASP A 244 3.21 -5.43 8.72
CA ASP A 244 2.28 -5.62 7.61
C ASP A 244 3.02 -6.25 6.41
N LEU A 245 2.38 -7.17 5.68
CA LEU A 245 3.04 -7.86 4.56
C LEU A 245 3.63 -6.91 3.50
N VAL A 246 2.97 -5.77 3.24
CA VAL A 246 3.49 -4.78 2.31
C VAL A 246 4.83 -4.20 2.77
N ASP A 247 5.03 -4.07 4.07
CA ASP A 247 6.27 -3.57 4.65
C ASP A 247 7.34 -4.68 4.64
N LEU A 248 6.95 -5.93 4.93
CA LEU A 248 7.83 -7.10 4.84
C LEU A 248 8.44 -7.28 3.41
N PHE A 249 7.63 -7.12 2.37
CA PHE A 249 8.08 -7.22 0.98
C PHE A 249 8.85 -5.98 0.48
N LYS A 250 8.99 -4.95 1.30
CA LYS A 250 9.77 -3.74 1.01
C LYS A 250 11.10 -3.70 1.76
N ILE A 251 11.36 -4.66 2.63
CA ILE A 251 12.66 -4.76 3.30
C ILE A 251 13.76 -4.99 2.27
N SER A 252 14.87 -4.31 2.46
CA SER A 252 16.09 -4.43 1.67
C SER A 252 17.32 -4.15 2.54
N SER A 253 18.50 -4.40 2.02
CA SER A 253 19.76 -4.06 2.70
C SER A 253 19.85 -2.59 3.09
N SER A 254 19.20 -1.68 2.35
CA SER A 254 19.17 -0.25 2.67
C SER A 254 18.41 0.09 3.96
N ASN A 255 17.60 -0.83 4.48
CA ASN A 255 16.91 -0.68 5.74
C ASN A 255 17.72 -1.18 6.95
N ILE A 256 18.86 -1.82 6.70
CA ILE A 256 19.72 -2.34 7.76
C ILE A 256 20.68 -1.24 8.18
N GLU A 257 20.46 -0.69 9.35
CA GLU A 257 21.44 0.14 10.03
C GLU A 257 22.50 -0.79 10.59
N SER A 258 23.55 -0.99 9.83
CA SER A 258 24.65 -1.81 10.25
C SER A 258 25.79 -0.96 10.73
N VAL A 259 26.38 -1.43 11.74
CA VAL A 259 27.80 -1.30 11.98
C VAL A 259 28.58 -1.88 10.77
N LYS A 260 29.72 -1.32 10.46
CA LYS A 260 30.56 -1.52 9.27
C LYS A 260 30.81 -2.97 8.78
N LYS A 261 30.40 -3.99 9.53
CA LYS A 261 30.69 -5.41 9.27
C LYS A 261 29.67 -6.17 8.39
N TYR A 262 28.49 -5.61 8.12
CA TYR A 262 27.44 -6.32 7.39
C TYR A 262 27.61 -6.38 5.88
N LYS A 263 28.74 -5.93 5.32
CA LYS A 263 29.02 -6.10 3.90
C LYS A 263 29.12 -7.58 3.48
N ASP A 264 29.47 -8.43 4.43
CA ASP A 264 29.70 -9.86 4.21
C ASP A 264 28.76 -10.71 5.10
N TYR A 265 27.49 -10.38 5.13
CA TYR A 265 26.50 -11.04 6.00
C TYR A 265 26.41 -12.56 5.77
N PHE A 266 26.73 -13.04 4.58
CA PHE A 266 26.87 -14.46 4.31
C PHE A 266 28.17 -15.06 4.93
N ASP A 267 29.22 -14.28 5.00
CA ASP A 267 30.48 -14.74 5.64
C ASP A 267 30.39 -14.70 7.18
N ILE A 268 29.51 -13.86 7.76
CA ILE A 268 29.31 -13.78 9.22
C ILE A 268 28.59 -15.01 9.78
N PHE A 269 27.71 -15.64 9.01
CA PHE A 269 27.11 -16.92 9.43
C PHE A 269 28.10 -18.09 9.41
N ILE A 270 29.21 -17.94 8.71
CA ILE A 270 30.29 -18.96 8.59
C ILE A 270 31.41 -18.72 9.61
N THR A 271 31.54 -17.57 10.22
CA THR A 271 32.62 -17.20 11.14
C THR A 271 32.10 -16.64 12.47
N THR A 272 31.38 -17.43 13.24
CA THR A 272 30.90 -17.06 14.57
C THR A 272 31.92 -17.30 15.67
N GLU A 273 32.99 -16.55 15.69
CA GLU A 273 33.88 -16.45 16.86
C GLU A 273 34.32 -15.01 17.08
N THR A 274 33.38 -14.08 17.32
CA THR A 274 33.76 -12.74 17.80
C THR A 274 32.82 -12.26 18.90
N GLU A 275 33.34 -12.22 20.11
CA GLU A 275 32.70 -11.88 21.37
C GLU A 275 32.21 -10.40 21.52
N ASN A 276 32.24 -9.59 20.46
CA ASN A 276 31.85 -8.16 20.53
C ASN A 276 31.21 -7.65 19.23
N GLU A 277 30.04 -8.16 18.89
CA GLU A 277 29.30 -7.63 17.73
C GLU A 277 28.22 -6.62 18.19
N ASP A 278 28.30 -5.40 17.66
CA ASP A 278 27.25 -4.40 17.83
C ASP A 278 25.96 -4.91 17.17
N PRO A 279 24.79 -4.74 17.83
CA PRO A 279 23.53 -5.25 17.32
C PRO A 279 23.16 -4.61 15.97
N ALA A 280 22.69 -5.43 15.03
CA ALA A 280 22.12 -4.94 13.78
C ALA A 280 20.67 -4.55 13.96
N TRP A 281 20.30 -3.43 13.37
CA TRP A 281 18.96 -2.88 13.45
C TRP A 281 18.30 -2.82 12.07
N LEU A 282 17.10 -3.40 11.97
CA LEU A 282 16.22 -3.14 10.84
C LEU A 282 15.42 -1.87 11.11
N THR A 283 15.74 -0.82 10.37
CA THR A 283 15.02 0.47 10.47
C THR A 283 14.12 0.66 9.24
N LEU A 284 12.84 0.83 9.49
CA LEU A 284 11.87 1.05 8.42
C LEU A 284 10.75 2.01 8.83
N THR A 285 10.29 2.80 7.86
CA THR A 285 9.07 3.60 7.98
C THR A 285 7.91 2.85 7.35
N ARG A 286 6.82 2.71 8.08
CA ARG A 286 5.66 1.95 7.61
C ARG A 286 5.01 2.62 6.41
N SER A 287 4.69 1.82 5.39
CA SER A 287 4.01 2.32 4.16
C SER A 287 2.65 2.98 4.42
N LYS A 288 2.00 2.66 5.54
CA LYS A 288 0.71 3.26 5.92
C LYS A 288 0.83 4.60 6.64
N VAL A 289 1.99 4.88 7.22
CA VAL A 289 2.29 6.11 7.97
C VAL A 289 3.61 6.68 7.46
N PRO A 290 3.65 7.26 6.25
CA PRO A 290 4.90 7.69 5.61
C PRO A 290 5.65 8.77 6.39
N ASP A 291 4.91 9.60 7.11
CA ASP A 291 5.44 10.70 7.94
C ASP A 291 5.62 10.26 9.40
N GLY A 292 5.43 8.97 9.70
CA GLY A 292 5.61 8.40 11.04
C GLY A 292 7.07 8.20 11.40
N SER A 293 7.35 8.08 12.70
CA SER A 293 8.68 7.74 13.19
C SER A 293 9.11 6.36 12.64
N PRO A 294 10.38 6.21 12.25
CA PRO A 294 10.91 4.91 11.84
C PRO A 294 10.82 3.90 12.99
N MET A 295 10.54 2.66 12.66
CA MET A 295 10.53 1.54 13.59
C MET A 295 11.89 0.85 13.50
N ALA A 296 12.59 0.71 14.62
CA ALA A 296 13.84 -0.03 14.71
C ALA A 296 13.59 -1.41 15.36
N ILE A 297 13.98 -2.47 14.70
CA ILE A 297 13.86 -3.86 15.19
C ILE A 297 15.27 -4.44 15.32
N ASN A 298 15.60 -4.96 16.48
CA ASN A 298 16.89 -5.63 16.70
C ASN A 298 16.87 -7.01 16.01
N LEU A 299 17.78 -7.23 15.05
CA LEU A 299 17.86 -8.47 14.30
C LEU A 299 18.69 -9.55 15.04
N SER A 300 19.46 -9.17 16.07
CA SER A 300 20.22 -10.15 16.87
C SER A 300 19.36 -10.98 17.83
N LEU A 301 18.03 -10.72 17.87
CA LEU A 301 17.11 -11.45 18.75
C LEU A 301 16.82 -12.88 18.31
N GLY A 302 17.38 -13.36 17.18
CA GLY A 302 17.24 -14.76 16.77
C GLY A 302 17.81 -15.02 15.39
N GLY A 303 18.85 -15.84 15.32
CA GLY A 303 19.43 -16.31 14.05
C GLY A 303 18.42 -17.08 13.20
N GLU A 304 17.45 -17.76 13.84
CA GLU A 304 16.42 -18.58 13.20
C GLU A 304 15.52 -17.76 12.25
N TYR A 305 15.24 -16.51 12.60
CA TYR A 305 14.43 -15.65 11.74
C TYR A 305 15.17 -15.19 10.49
N THR A 306 16.48 -14.97 10.62
CA THR A 306 17.32 -14.63 9.49
C THR A 306 17.49 -15.84 8.58
N ALA A 307 17.70 -17.02 9.15
CA ALA A 307 17.70 -18.29 8.44
C ALA A 307 16.38 -18.50 7.67
N LEU A 308 15.27 -18.30 8.35
CA LEU A 308 13.93 -18.44 7.74
C LEU A 308 13.71 -17.41 6.61
N LEU A 309 14.21 -16.18 6.77
CA LEU A 309 14.13 -15.14 5.74
C LEU A 309 14.89 -15.57 4.48
N HIS A 310 16.12 -16.09 4.66
CA HIS A 310 16.94 -16.56 3.56
C HIS A 310 16.27 -17.74 2.82
N LEU A 311 15.80 -18.74 3.54
CA LEU A 311 15.10 -19.89 2.96
C LEU A 311 13.83 -19.49 2.23
N LEU A 312 13.06 -18.56 2.80
CA LEU A 312 11.87 -18.02 2.14
C LEU A 312 12.23 -17.28 0.84
N LYS A 313 13.30 -16.47 0.85
CA LYS A 313 13.82 -15.81 -0.34
C LYS A 313 14.13 -16.84 -1.43
N LYS A 314 14.90 -17.89 -1.11
CA LYS A 314 15.27 -18.96 -2.05
C LYS A 314 14.04 -19.70 -2.59
N SER A 315 13.06 -20.01 -1.73
CA SER A 315 11.80 -20.60 -2.14
C SER A 315 11.04 -19.72 -3.13
N LEU A 316 10.94 -18.42 -2.84
CA LEU A 316 10.27 -17.46 -3.73
C LEU A 316 11.00 -17.29 -5.06
N GLU A 317 12.33 -17.27 -5.07
CA GLU A 317 13.15 -17.20 -6.29
C GLU A 317 12.98 -18.44 -7.16
N SER A 318 12.93 -19.64 -6.56
CA SER A 318 12.74 -20.88 -7.31
C SER A 318 11.35 -20.99 -7.93
N THR A 319 10.32 -20.53 -7.22
CA THR A 319 8.93 -20.58 -7.70
C THR A 319 8.54 -19.40 -8.58
N ARG A 320 9.28 -18.28 -8.47
CA ARG A 320 9.03 -17.00 -9.17
C ARG A 320 10.31 -16.30 -9.57
N PRO A 321 11.12 -16.90 -10.48
CA PRO A 321 12.43 -16.39 -10.86
C PRO A 321 12.40 -14.95 -11.41
N HIS A 322 11.26 -14.51 -11.96
CA HIS A 322 11.07 -13.14 -12.42
C HIS A 322 10.99 -12.09 -11.28
N LEU A 323 10.85 -12.55 -10.02
CA LEU A 323 10.86 -11.70 -8.83
C LEU A 323 12.17 -11.81 -8.05
N ALA A 324 13.16 -12.54 -8.57
CA ALA A 324 14.45 -12.69 -7.92
C ALA A 324 15.18 -11.35 -7.75
N THR A 325 16.00 -11.24 -6.72
CA THR A 325 16.79 -10.05 -6.40
C THR A 325 18.14 -10.42 -5.81
N ALA A 326 19.16 -9.66 -6.19
CA ALA A 326 20.51 -9.81 -5.61
C ALA A 326 20.61 -9.24 -4.17
N ASP A 327 19.63 -8.49 -3.70
CA ASP A 327 19.63 -7.98 -2.33
C ASP A 327 19.42 -9.11 -1.32
N ALA A 328 20.35 -9.26 -0.39
CA ALA A 328 20.36 -10.36 0.57
C ALA A 328 19.16 -10.36 1.54
N PHE A 329 18.66 -9.19 1.91
CA PHE A 329 17.56 -9.03 2.86
C PHE A 329 16.19 -8.89 2.20
N ALA A 330 16.15 -8.65 0.90
CA ALA A 330 14.89 -8.50 0.20
C ALA A 330 14.32 -9.86 -0.22
N LEU A 331 13.07 -10.11 0.10
CA LEU A 331 12.37 -11.33 -0.30
C LEU A 331 12.18 -11.44 -1.82
N THR A 332 11.98 -10.30 -2.47
CA THR A 332 11.73 -10.22 -3.92
C THR A 332 12.16 -8.86 -4.46
N SER A 333 12.21 -8.70 -5.78
CA SER A 333 12.48 -7.42 -6.46
C SER A 333 11.44 -6.32 -6.18
N LEU A 334 10.30 -6.65 -5.54
CA LEU A 334 9.26 -5.69 -5.15
C LEU A 334 9.76 -4.62 -4.16
N HIS A 335 10.90 -4.80 -3.50
CA HIS A 335 11.50 -3.78 -2.65
C HIS A 335 11.95 -2.55 -3.45
N ASN A 336 12.42 -2.72 -4.69
CA ASN A 336 12.86 -1.65 -5.58
C ASN A 336 11.72 -1.11 -6.45
N ASP A 337 10.95 -2.02 -7.05
CA ASP A 337 9.86 -1.68 -7.96
C ASP A 337 8.56 -2.32 -7.47
N PHE A 338 7.85 -1.58 -6.62
CA PHE A 338 6.65 -2.07 -5.98
C PHE A 338 5.43 -2.04 -6.89
N GLU A 339 5.19 -3.14 -7.59
CA GLU A 339 3.97 -3.36 -8.36
C GLU A 339 2.85 -3.95 -7.51
N PHE A 340 1.83 -3.13 -7.23
CA PHE A 340 0.69 -3.56 -6.40
C PHE A 340 -0.04 -4.78 -6.96
N GLY A 341 -0.12 -4.94 -8.27
CA GLY A 341 -0.75 -6.09 -8.94
C GLY A 341 -0.03 -7.40 -8.62
N VAL A 342 1.28 -7.41 -8.81
CA VAL A 342 2.18 -8.54 -8.54
C VAL A 342 2.17 -8.89 -7.04
N TYR A 343 2.37 -7.90 -6.18
CA TYR A 343 2.28 -8.06 -4.73
C TYR A 343 0.95 -8.69 -4.30
N ARG A 344 -0.16 -8.22 -4.85
CA ARG A 344 -1.49 -8.74 -4.51
C ARG A 344 -1.67 -10.18 -4.97
N ALA A 345 -1.23 -10.53 -6.17
CA ALA A 345 -1.30 -11.90 -6.68
C ALA A 345 -0.52 -12.87 -5.78
N LEU A 346 0.73 -12.49 -5.43
CA LEU A 346 1.59 -13.24 -4.55
C LEU A 346 0.94 -13.44 -3.16
N THR A 347 0.59 -12.36 -2.49
CA THR A 347 0.07 -12.41 -1.10
C THR A 347 -1.35 -12.98 -1.00
N GLN A 348 -2.13 -12.98 -2.08
CA GLN A 348 -3.47 -13.58 -2.08
C GLN A 348 -3.42 -15.11 -2.02
N ALA A 349 -2.52 -15.73 -2.77
CA ALA A 349 -2.34 -17.19 -2.76
C ALA A 349 -1.85 -17.66 -1.38
N GLN A 350 -0.77 -17.05 -0.89
CA GLN A 350 -0.19 -17.35 0.41
C GLN A 350 -1.14 -17.03 1.56
N GLY A 351 -1.92 -15.94 1.48
CA GLY A 351 -2.93 -15.61 2.47
C GLY A 351 -4.08 -16.61 2.56
N LYS A 352 -4.44 -17.26 1.46
CA LYS A 352 -5.41 -18.38 1.47
C LYS A 352 -4.81 -19.63 2.11
N ALA A 353 -3.55 -19.96 1.77
CA ALA A 353 -2.83 -21.09 2.36
C ALA A 353 -2.64 -20.88 3.87
N PHE A 354 -2.16 -19.73 4.31
CA PHE A 354 -2.02 -19.40 5.73
C PHE A 354 -3.33 -19.54 6.50
N LYS A 355 -4.42 -19.00 5.94
CA LYS A 355 -5.75 -19.15 6.56
C LYS A 355 -6.23 -20.58 6.64
N LYS A 356 -5.93 -21.41 5.63
CA LYS A 356 -6.24 -22.85 5.63
C LYS A 356 -5.50 -23.57 6.76
N LEU A 357 -4.23 -23.24 6.96
CA LEU A 357 -3.36 -23.88 7.95
C LEU A 357 -3.64 -23.44 9.39
N THR A 358 -3.85 -22.13 9.61
CA THR A 358 -4.00 -21.54 10.95
C THR A 358 -5.44 -21.15 11.32
N GLY A 359 -6.39 -21.31 10.41
CA GLY A 359 -7.76 -20.82 10.61
C GLY A 359 -7.92 -19.30 10.52
N SER A 360 -6.83 -18.54 10.44
CA SER A 360 -6.80 -17.07 10.58
C SER A 360 -6.07 -16.36 9.43
N PRO A 361 -6.54 -15.19 8.97
CA PRO A 361 -5.83 -14.42 7.95
C PRO A 361 -4.62 -13.69 8.54
N TYR A 362 -3.59 -13.38 7.74
CA TYR A 362 -2.39 -12.65 8.14
C TYR A 362 -2.62 -11.37 8.98
N LYS A 363 -3.68 -10.62 8.69
CA LYS A 363 -3.99 -9.41 9.47
C LYS A 363 -4.22 -9.65 10.97
N VAL A 364 -4.45 -10.92 11.37
CA VAL A 364 -4.59 -11.31 12.77
C VAL A 364 -3.25 -11.31 13.47
N ILE A 365 -2.14 -11.58 12.77
CA ILE A 365 -0.78 -11.61 13.32
C ILE A 365 -0.47 -10.31 14.08
N ARG A 366 -0.63 -9.18 13.43
CA ARG A 366 -0.39 -7.87 14.06
C ARG A 366 -1.28 -7.60 15.28
N LYS A 367 -2.54 -8.06 15.22
CA LYS A 367 -3.45 -7.94 16.36
C LYS A 367 -3.02 -8.84 17.52
N SER A 368 -2.58 -10.06 17.19
CA SER A 368 -2.05 -11.01 18.17
C SER A 368 -0.84 -10.41 18.87
N PHE A 369 0.15 -9.94 18.12
CA PHE A 369 1.32 -9.30 18.68
C PHE A 369 0.96 -8.13 19.61
N ARG A 370 0.07 -7.22 19.19
CA ARG A 370 -0.39 -6.10 20.02
C ARG A 370 -1.10 -6.56 21.30
N THR A 371 -1.97 -7.55 21.16
CA THR A 371 -2.73 -8.05 22.33
C THR A 371 -1.80 -8.72 23.34
N LEU A 372 -0.80 -9.43 22.86
CA LEU A 372 0.22 -10.04 23.70
C LEU A 372 1.05 -8.99 24.45
N ALA A 373 1.54 -7.99 23.75
CA ALA A 373 2.25 -6.89 24.38
C ALA A 373 1.42 -6.27 25.51
N SER A 374 0.13 -6.02 25.25
CA SER A 374 -0.74 -5.37 26.24
C SER A 374 -1.17 -6.27 27.39
N VAL A 375 -1.43 -7.55 27.13
CA VAL A 375 -2.05 -8.47 28.11
C VAL A 375 -0.99 -9.24 28.91
N TYR A 376 0.07 -9.72 28.26
CA TYR A 376 1.04 -10.61 28.87
C TYR A 376 2.31 -9.89 29.34
N CYS A 377 2.69 -8.79 28.66
CA CYS A 377 3.85 -8.00 29.06
C CYS A 377 3.45 -6.72 29.80
N ASN A 378 2.14 -6.52 30.06
CA ASN A 378 1.58 -5.38 30.78
C ASN A 378 2.09 -4.01 30.24
N VAL A 379 2.24 -3.90 28.95
CA VAL A 379 2.84 -2.73 28.28
C VAL A 379 1.82 -1.62 28.16
N SER A 380 2.23 -0.40 28.43
CA SER A 380 1.38 0.78 28.22
C SER A 380 0.96 0.92 26.73
N THR A 381 -0.10 1.67 26.48
CA THR A 381 -0.57 1.91 25.10
C THR A 381 0.52 2.58 24.25
N GLU A 382 1.32 3.44 24.84
CA GLU A 382 2.42 4.18 24.21
C GLU A 382 3.53 3.24 23.77
N ILE A 383 3.99 2.35 24.65
CA ILE A 383 4.98 1.33 24.33
C ILE A 383 4.42 0.36 23.28
N GLY A 384 3.17 -0.07 23.44
CA GLY A 384 2.49 -0.91 22.45
C GLY A 384 2.40 -0.26 21.06
N ASN A 385 2.22 1.05 21.00
CA ASN A 385 2.26 1.79 19.73
C ASN A 385 3.67 1.89 19.16
N ALA A 386 4.67 2.15 20.00
CA ALA A 386 6.09 2.20 19.60
C ALA A 386 6.57 0.84 19.06
N LEU A 387 6.24 -0.27 19.76
CA LEU A 387 6.49 -1.64 19.27
C LEU A 387 5.96 -1.89 17.85
N LEU A 388 4.80 -1.30 17.53
CA LEU A 388 4.14 -1.47 16.24
C LEU A 388 4.51 -0.40 15.21
N GLY A 389 5.43 0.53 15.52
CA GLY A 389 5.74 1.67 14.66
C GLY A 389 4.50 2.53 14.37
N GLN A 390 3.64 2.74 15.37
CA GLN A 390 2.50 3.64 15.30
C GLN A 390 2.89 4.97 15.96
N GLU A 391 2.39 6.06 15.39
CA GLU A 391 2.61 7.39 15.92
C GLU A 391 2.02 7.50 17.35
N ASN A 392 2.82 7.97 18.29
CA ASN A 392 2.36 8.29 19.62
C ASN A 392 1.90 9.75 19.63
N GLN A 393 0.62 9.95 19.87
CA GLN A 393 0.06 11.30 20.03
C GLN A 393 0.40 11.92 21.40
N ASN A 394 1.09 11.19 22.26
CA ASN A 394 1.37 11.62 23.63
C ASN A 394 2.78 12.22 23.74
N ILE A 395 2.85 13.46 24.15
CA ILE A 395 4.09 14.25 24.29
C ILE A 395 5.07 13.62 25.30
N SER A 396 4.58 12.85 26.28
CA SER A 396 5.39 12.24 27.33
C SER A 396 6.45 11.23 26.84
N VAL A 397 6.20 10.57 25.71
CA VAL A 397 7.18 9.62 25.12
C VAL A 397 8.38 10.35 24.50
N ASN A 398 8.21 11.63 24.12
CA ASN A 398 9.28 12.46 23.56
C ASN A 398 10.33 12.86 24.60
N TYR A 399 10.06 12.64 25.88
CA TYR A 399 11.00 12.95 26.99
C TYR A 399 11.80 11.73 27.47
N LEU A 400 11.48 10.51 26.96
CA LEU A 400 12.30 9.35 27.24
C LEU A 400 13.55 9.38 26.32
N GLU A 401 14.69 9.11 26.93
CA GLU A 401 15.91 8.94 26.16
C GLU A 401 15.72 7.80 25.16
N MET A 402 15.96 8.07 23.87
CA MET A 402 15.64 7.12 22.78
C MET A 402 16.39 5.80 22.93
N SER A 403 17.59 5.81 23.53
CA SER A 403 18.36 4.61 23.84
C SER A 403 17.63 3.72 24.86
N GLN A 404 17.19 4.28 25.97
CA GLN A 404 16.47 3.54 27.02
C GLN A 404 15.12 3.01 26.51
N LEU A 405 14.44 3.79 25.65
CA LEU A 405 13.21 3.34 25.02
C LEU A 405 13.45 2.17 24.08
N LYS A 406 14.54 2.16 23.31
CA LYS A 406 14.92 1.05 22.43
C LYS A 406 15.16 -0.23 23.24
N GLU A 407 15.98 -0.18 24.27
CA GLU A 407 16.27 -1.34 25.14
C GLU A 407 15.01 -1.91 25.77
N HIS A 408 14.13 -1.06 26.28
CA HIS A 408 12.86 -1.52 26.85
C HIS A 408 11.95 -2.15 25.80
N ILE A 409 11.85 -1.57 24.61
CA ILE A 409 11.08 -2.10 23.50
C ILE A 409 11.62 -3.46 23.07
N ASP A 410 12.94 -3.64 23.05
CA ASP A 410 13.58 -4.90 22.71
C ASP A 410 13.35 -5.99 23.75
N ALA A 411 13.48 -5.64 25.04
CA ALA A 411 13.17 -6.54 26.14
C ALA A 411 11.72 -7.06 26.07
N VAL A 412 10.77 -6.17 25.83
CA VAL A 412 9.36 -6.54 25.64
C VAL A 412 9.16 -7.39 24.38
N HIS A 413 9.87 -7.05 23.30
CA HIS A 413 9.81 -7.83 22.07
C HIS A 413 10.30 -9.26 22.30
N GLN A 414 11.46 -9.41 22.92
CA GLN A 414 12.02 -10.73 23.29
C GLN A 414 11.04 -11.50 24.18
N GLU A 415 10.50 -10.89 25.22
CA GLU A 415 9.51 -11.54 26.12
C GLU A 415 8.29 -12.07 25.35
N ILE A 416 7.83 -11.35 24.31
CA ILE A 416 6.72 -11.79 23.46
C ILE A 416 7.15 -13.01 22.63
N LEU A 417 8.34 -12.99 22.03
CA LEU A 417 8.86 -14.10 21.24
C LEU A 417 9.02 -15.37 22.08
N ASP A 418 9.55 -15.24 23.29
CA ASP A 418 9.78 -16.36 24.21
C ASP A 418 8.44 -16.95 24.68
N LYS A 419 7.51 -16.14 25.11
CA LYS A 419 6.15 -16.59 25.54
C LYS A 419 5.39 -17.33 24.44
N TYR A 420 5.63 -16.96 23.20
CA TYR A 420 5.03 -17.63 22.03
C TYR A 420 5.87 -18.76 21.48
N GLN A 421 7.03 -19.02 22.07
CA GLN A 421 7.97 -20.02 21.59
C GLN A 421 8.30 -19.85 20.10
N MET A 422 8.41 -18.60 19.66
CA MET A 422 8.54 -18.29 18.23
C MET A 422 9.83 -18.83 17.64
N ASN A 423 10.90 -18.92 18.42
CA ASN A 423 12.16 -19.54 17.99
C ASN A 423 11.93 -21.03 17.65
N ASN A 424 11.26 -21.78 18.53
CA ASN A 424 10.93 -23.20 18.29
C ASN A 424 10.02 -23.36 17.06
N ILE A 425 9.07 -22.43 16.87
CA ILE A 425 8.20 -22.40 15.68
C ILE A 425 9.04 -22.18 14.42
N ALA A 426 9.99 -21.23 14.44
CA ALA A 426 10.88 -20.96 13.32
C ALA A 426 11.76 -22.18 12.98
N ILE A 427 12.36 -22.79 13.98
CA ILE A 427 13.15 -24.04 13.85
C ILE A 427 12.28 -25.16 13.26
N GLY A 428 11.11 -25.39 13.81
CA GLY A 428 10.17 -26.40 13.30
C GLY A 428 9.81 -26.16 11.83
N LEU A 429 9.65 -24.88 11.43
CA LEU A 429 9.36 -24.54 10.05
C LEU A 429 10.56 -24.70 9.11
N ILE A 430 11.77 -24.39 9.58
CA ILE A 430 13.02 -24.66 8.83
C ILE A 430 13.14 -26.18 8.59
N ASN A 431 12.96 -27.00 9.64
CA ASN A 431 13.01 -28.46 9.53
C ASN A 431 11.96 -29.00 8.55
N LYS A 432 10.74 -28.47 8.61
CA LYS A 432 9.68 -28.84 7.68
C LYS A 432 9.98 -28.45 6.24
N GLY A 433 10.62 -27.30 6.03
CA GLY A 433 11.11 -26.88 4.71
C GLY A 433 12.10 -27.90 4.16
N ARG A 434 13.06 -28.33 4.97
CA ARG A 434 14.05 -29.35 4.59
C ARG A 434 13.37 -30.66 4.12
N GLU A 435 12.38 -31.16 4.86
CA GLU A 435 11.63 -32.38 4.46
C GLU A 435 10.96 -32.22 3.10
N LEU A 436 10.41 -31.04 2.79
CA LEU A 436 9.71 -30.76 1.53
C LEU A 436 10.64 -30.64 0.32
N TRP A 437 11.88 -30.25 0.54
CA TRP A 437 12.85 -30.02 -0.56
C TRP A 437 13.68 -31.28 -0.89
N VAL A 438 13.69 -32.27 -0.02
CA VAL A 438 14.25 -33.59 -0.30
C VAL A 438 13.19 -34.44 -1.01
N LYS A 439 13.47 -34.85 -2.25
CA LYS A 439 12.57 -35.74 -2.99
C LYS A 439 12.67 -37.18 -2.46
N GLU A 440 11.64 -37.99 -2.75
CA GLU A 440 11.61 -39.42 -2.38
C GLU A 440 12.80 -40.23 -2.94
N ASP A 441 13.40 -39.81 -4.05
CA ASP A 441 14.60 -40.40 -4.67
C ASP A 441 15.92 -39.93 -4.05
N GLY A 442 15.87 -39.09 -2.99
CA GLY A 442 17.04 -38.50 -2.35
C GLY A 442 17.65 -37.34 -3.14
N SER A 443 17.15 -37.03 -4.33
CA SER A 443 17.57 -35.83 -5.06
C SER A 443 16.92 -34.59 -4.44
N LEU A 444 17.71 -33.52 -4.35
CA LEU A 444 17.14 -32.21 -3.95
C LEU A 444 16.45 -31.58 -5.15
N THR A 445 15.25 -31.02 -4.93
CA THR A 445 14.84 -29.91 -5.77
C THR A 445 15.95 -28.88 -5.71
N PRO A 446 16.38 -28.24 -6.82
CA PRO A 446 17.65 -27.54 -6.93
C PRO A 446 17.79 -26.43 -5.88
N LEU A 447 18.16 -26.84 -4.69
CA LEU A 447 18.85 -26.03 -3.71
C LEU A 447 20.30 -26.03 -4.14
N THR A 448 20.94 -24.90 -4.13
CA THR A 448 22.38 -24.80 -4.44
C THR A 448 23.16 -25.45 -3.32
N ASP A 449 24.39 -25.88 -3.60
CA ASP A 449 25.30 -26.45 -2.57
C ASP A 449 25.46 -25.53 -1.34
N LEU A 450 25.27 -24.22 -1.53
CA LEU A 450 25.27 -23.22 -0.46
C LEU A 450 24.12 -23.43 0.53
N ASP A 451 22.95 -23.86 0.05
CA ASP A 451 21.77 -24.07 0.88
C ASP A 451 21.91 -25.35 1.75
N LEU A 452 22.65 -26.35 1.26
CA LEU A 452 22.98 -27.55 2.04
C LEU A 452 23.97 -27.22 3.17
N THR A 453 24.99 -26.45 2.87
CA THR A 453 25.98 -25.99 3.85
C THR A 453 25.35 -25.15 4.94
N PHE A 454 24.33 -24.37 4.57
CA PHE A 454 23.52 -23.57 5.53
C PHE A 454 22.74 -24.47 6.48
N PHE A 455 22.08 -25.52 5.99
CA PHE A 455 21.38 -26.46 6.85
C PHE A 455 22.34 -27.25 7.74
N GLU A 456 23.47 -27.67 7.22
CA GLU A 456 24.51 -28.36 8.01
C GLU A 456 25.06 -27.44 9.11
N TRP A 457 25.32 -26.18 8.79
CA TRP A 457 25.78 -25.19 9.77
C TRP A 457 24.73 -24.95 10.86
N PHE A 458 23.45 -24.82 10.50
CA PHE A 458 22.38 -24.57 11.44
C PHE A 458 22.21 -25.71 12.45
N TYR A 459 22.40 -26.97 12.02
CA TYR A 459 22.35 -28.14 12.92
C TYR A 459 23.61 -28.29 13.80
N ASN A 460 24.75 -27.83 13.35
CA ASN A 460 25.98 -27.89 14.15
C ASN A 460 26.02 -26.80 15.26
N LEU A 461 25.09 -25.86 15.28
CA LEU A 461 24.92 -24.90 16.37
C LEU A 461 24.12 -25.49 17.58
N GLU A 462 23.42 -26.59 17.39
CA GLU A 462 22.68 -27.28 18.48
C GLU A 462 23.51 -28.36 19.19
N GLU A 463 24.68 -28.73 18.71
CA GLU A 463 25.66 -29.56 19.41
C GLU A 463 26.70 -28.70 20.17
#